data_34c0a5e03edc7805cc9818f7beb435cb
#
_entry.id   34c0a5e03edc7805cc9818f7beb435cb
#
_cell.length_a   1.000
_cell.length_b   1.000
_cell.length_c   1.000
_cell.angle_alpha   90.00
_cell.angle_beta   90.00
_cell.angle_gamma   90.00
#
_symmetry.space_group_name_H-M   'P 1'
#
loop_
_entity.id
_entity.type
_entity.pdbx_description
1 polymer ?
#
loop_
_entity_poly.entity_id
_entity_poly.type
_entity_poly.pdbx_seq_one_letter_code
_entity_poly.pdbx_strand_id
1 'polypeptide(L)'
;PDTLQQKSIVDNNLFIILFHGDSHAITAALDSLKQTLLPLLVSYNAGIRTGVSRPSANATSSCLPHVYKEASEALEYCRIFNLHWADYNAQWACGHHFTKDYQLMTGITYKFQNAIVASEFSRACEYIDQLFLLHFYQGQPLSDARLNMYSIISLFRSCLMKLDDKNFPVSVEAQTEALLNC
;
A
#
# COMPACT_ATOMS: atom_id res chain seq x y z
N PRO A 1 37.36 -10.28 5.34
CA PRO A 1 36.48 -9.16 5.59
C PRO A 1 35.55 -9.07 4.40
N ASP A 2 34.31 -9.52 4.62
CA ASP A 2 33.27 -9.51 3.58
C ASP A 2 32.92 -8.06 3.30
N THR A 3 33.43 -7.55 2.21
CA THR A 3 33.17 -6.18 1.77
C THR A 3 31.73 -6.11 1.31
N LEU A 4 30.94 -5.20 1.91
CA LEU A 4 29.59 -4.89 1.47
C LEU A 4 29.64 -4.49 -0.02
N GLN A 5 28.90 -5.21 -0.85
CA GLN A 5 28.72 -4.89 -2.27
C GLN A 5 27.34 -4.30 -2.46
N GLN A 6 27.27 -3.25 -3.28
CA GLN A 6 26.03 -2.61 -3.66
C GLN A 6 25.87 -2.65 -5.17
N LYS A 7 24.69 -3.02 -5.64
CA LYS A 7 24.27 -2.89 -7.05
C LYS A 7 22.99 -2.10 -7.13
N SER A 8 22.90 -1.20 -8.09
CA SER A 8 21.69 -0.44 -8.36
C SER A 8 21.17 -0.70 -9.77
N ILE A 9 19.87 -0.81 -9.90
CA ILE A 9 19.14 -0.98 -11.15
C ILE A 9 18.04 0.09 -11.19
N VAL A 10 17.92 0.77 -12.31
CA VAL A 10 16.86 1.77 -12.55
C VAL A 10 15.98 1.23 -13.66
N ASP A 11 14.71 1.08 -13.37
CA ASP A 11 13.69 0.67 -14.33
C ASP A 11 12.46 1.58 -14.19
N ASN A 12 12.20 2.38 -15.21
CA ASN A 12 11.14 3.39 -15.23
C ASN A 12 11.15 4.28 -13.97
N ASN A 13 10.14 4.12 -13.11
CA ASN A 13 9.99 4.87 -11.86
C ASN A 13 10.47 4.07 -10.63
N LEU A 14 11.13 2.94 -10.84
CA LEU A 14 11.60 2.06 -9.79
C LEU A 14 13.13 2.10 -9.70
N PHE A 15 13.65 2.39 -8.53
CA PHE A 15 15.08 2.33 -8.22
C PHE A 15 15.31 1.17 -7.25
N ILE A 16 16.05 0.15 -7.69
CA ILE A 16 16.33 -1.06 -6.90
C ILE A 16 17.77 -1.00 -6.44
N ILE A 17 18.00 -1.15 -5.14
CA ILE A 17 19.33 -1.29 -4.55
C ILE A 17 19.43 -2.69 -3.96
N LEU A 18 20.45 -3.44 -4.38
CA LEU A 18 20.80 -4.75 -3.84
C LEU A 18 22.05 -4.62 -2.99
N PHE A 19 21.96 -5.04 -1.73
CA PHE A 19 23.10 -5.16 -0.84
C PHE A 19 23.48 -6.63 -0.71
N HIS A 20 24.78 -6.92 -0.83
CA HIS A 20 25.36 -8.24 -0.64
C HIS A 20 26.54 -8.15 0.31
N GLY A 21 26.58 -8.99 1.34
CA GLY A 21 27.63 -9.00 2.35
C GLY A 21 27.18 -9.69 3.63
N ASP A 22 27.89 -9.45 4.70
CA ASP A 22 27.49 -9.92 6.03
C ASP A 22 26.18 -9.26 6.49
N SER A 23 25.34 -10.02 7.18
CA SER A 23 24.03 -9.58 7.65
C SER A 23 24.12 -8.32 8.54
N HIS A 24 25.14 -8.24 9.39
CA HIS A 24 25.35 -7.07 10.25
C HIS A 24 25.74 -5.83 9.43
N ALA A 25 26.60 -6.00 8.42
CA ALA A 25 27.00 -4.92 7.52
C ALA A 25 25.81 -4.43 6.66
N ILE A 26 24.98 -5.34 6.19
CA ILE A 26 23.74 -5.01 5.44
C ILE A 26 22.79 -4.22 6.32
N THR A 27 22.53 -4.68 7.54
CA THR A 27 21.63 -3.99 8.48
C THR A 27 22.14 -2.59 8.80
N ALA A 28 23.43 -2.43 9.09
CA ALA A 28 24.03 -1.13 9.36
C ALA A 28 23.93 -0.18 8.15
N ALA A 29 24.12 -0.70 6.93
CA ALA A 29 23.98 0.10 5.70
C ALA A 29 22.53 0.54 5.47
N LEU A 30 21.54 -0.35 5.71
CA LEU A 30 20.12 -0.02 5.61
C LEU A 30 19.71 1.02 6.65
N ASP A 31 20.15 0.90 7.89
CA ASP A 31 19.89 1.87 8.95
C ASP A 31 20.48 3.25 8.61
N SER A 32 21.71 3.29 8.10
CA SER A 32 22.34 4.52 7.64
C SER A 32 21.57 5.15 6.48
N LEU A 33 21.16 4.34 5.51
CA LEU A 33 20.35 4.79 4.37
C LEU A 33 19.01 5.35 4.84
N LYS A 34 18.34 4.66 5.76
CA LYS A 34 17.06 5.09 6.35
C LYS A 34 17.20 6.43 7.07
N GLN A 35 18.23 6.57 7.92
CA GLN A 35 18.50 7.81 8.65
C GLN A 35 18.78 8.99 7.72
N THR A 36 19.39 8.75 6.57
CA THR A 36 19.72 9.79 5.59
C THR A 36 18.52 10.13 4.69
N LEU A 37 17.84 9.12 4.15
CA LEU A 37 16.78 9.34 3.17
C LEU A 37 15.44 9.75 3.80
N LEU A 38 15.04 9.14 4.91
CA LEU A 38 13.71 9.37 5.47
C LEU A 38 13.43 10.84 5.80
N PRO A 39 14.34 11.61 6.43
CA PRO A 39 14.13 13.04 6.65
C PRO A 39 13.97 13.84 5.35
N LEU A 40 14.71 13.47 4.31
CA LEU A 40 14.62 14.12 2.99
C LEU A 40 13.27 13.82 2.33
N LEU A 41 12.84 12.56 2.34
CA LEU A 41 11.56 12.15 1.75
C LEU A 41 10.38 12.85 2.42
N VAL A 42 10.41 13.00 3.74
CA VAL A 42 9.39 13.71 4.51
C VAL A 42 9.42 15.21 4.24
N SER A 43 10.62 15.84 4.27
CA SER A 43 10.74 17.30 4.13
C SER A 43 10.35 17.80 2.74
N TYR A 44 10.63 17.04 1.70
CA TYR A 44 10.28 17.39 0.31
C TYR A 44 8.87 16.96 -0.08
N ASN A 45 8.13 16.30 0.81
CA ASN A 45 6.83 15.68 0.51
C ASN A 45 6.88 14.91 -0.83
N ALA A 46 8.03 14.30 -1.08
CA ALA A 46 8.27 13.60 -2.34
C ALA A 46 7.36 12.38 -2.40
N GLY A 47 6.70 12.18 -3.53
CA GLY A 47 5.92 10.96 -3.79
C GLY A 47 6.74 9.66 -3.81
N ILE A 48 8.02 9.75 -3.39
CA ILE A 48 8.97 8.62 -3.32
C ILE A 48 8.66 7.79 -2.07
N ARG A 49 8.60 6.48 -2.28
CA ARG A 49 8.38 5.48 -1.22
C ARG A 49 9.45 4.40 -1.31
N THR A 50 9.82 3.85 -0.16
CA THR A 50 10.87 2.84 -0.06
C THR A 50 10.35 1.61 0.64
N GLY A 51 10.42 0.45 -0.02
CA GLY A 51 10.16 -0.86 0.55
C GLY A 51 11.45 -1.65 0.70
N VAL A 52 11.67 -2.26 1.86
CA VAL A 52 12.88 -2.99 2.20
C VAL A 52 12.55 -4.43 2.54
N SER A 53 13.25 -5.39 1.91
CA SER A 53 13.15 -6.81 2.26
C SER A 53 13.94 -7.13 3.51
N ARG A 54 13.67 -8.30 4.10
CA ARG A 54 14.54 -8.85 5.13
C ARG A 54 15.90 -9.26 4.54
N PRO A 55 16.96 -9.20 5.32
CA PRO A 55 18.23 -9.83 4.95
C PRO A 55 18.02 -11.34 4.76
N SER A 56 18.53 -11.91 3.66
CA SER A 56 18.52 -13.35 3.44
C SER A 56 19.81 -13.98 3.91
N ALA A 57 19.74 -15.00 4.76
CA ALA A 57 20.91 -15.70 5.27
C ALA A 57 21.66 -16.50 4.19
N ASN A 58 21.00 -16.83 3.08
CA ASN A 58 21.56 -17.62 1.99
C ASN A 58 21.63 -16.76 0.72
N ALA A 59 22.78 -16.17 0.48
CA ALA A 59 23.03 -15.30 -0.69
C ALA A 59 23.23 -16.09 -1.98
N THR A 60 22.25 -16.89 -2.37
CA THR A 60 22.22 -17.57 -3.67
C THR A 60 21.32 -16.78 -4.64
N SER A 61 21.62 -16.86 -5.94
CA SER A 61 20.80 -16.24 -6.98
C SER A 61 19.33 -16.68 -6.94
N SER A 62 19.06 -17.87 -6.38
CA SER A 62 17.70 -18.39 -6.19
C SER A 62 16.87 -17.61 -5.13
N CYS A 63 17.52 -16.83 -4.25
CA CYS A 63 16.85 -16.02 -3.25
C CYS A 63 16.38 -14.66 -3.79
N LEU A 64 16.93 -14.18 -4.90
CA LEU A 64 16.61 -12.87 -5.45
C LEU A 64 15.12 -12.65 -5.73
N PRO A 65 14.37 -13.60 -6.33
CA PRO A 65 12.93 -13.42 -6.54
C PRO A 65 12.15 -13.25 -5.23
N HIS A 66 12.56 -13.96 -4.17
CA HIS A 66 11.92 -13.86 -2.87
C HIS A 66 12.21 -12.51 -2.19
N VAL A 67 13.46 -12.10 -2.17
CA VAL A 67 13.90 -10.80 -1.64
C VAL A 67 13.21 -9.65 -2.39
N TYR A 68 13.14 -9.73 -3.71
CA TYR A 68 12.44 -8.75 -4.52
C TYR A 68 10.94 -8.70 -4.20
N LYS A 69 10.30 -9.86 -4.04
CA LYS A 69 8.90 -9.95 -3.65
C LYS A 69 8.64 -9.29 -2.30
N GLU A 70 9.46 -9.57 -1.29
CA GLU A 70 9.37 -8.94 0.03
C GLU A 70 9.49 -7.41 -0.04
N ALA A 71 10.49 -6.90 -0.78
CA ALA A 71 10.68 -5.46 -0.97
C ALA A 71 9.49 -4.82 -1.71
N SER A 72 8.93 -5.51 -2.71
CA SER A 72 7.76 -5.05 -3.46
C SER A 72 6.51 -5.00 -2.58
N GLU A 73 6.29 -6.00 -1.73
CA GLU A 73 5.18 -6.02 -0.77
C GLU A 73 5.33 -4.89 0.28
N ALA A 74 6.55 -4.62 0.76
CA ALA A 74 6.81 -3.49 1.65
C ALA A 74 6.56 -2.14 0.96
N LEU A 75 6.94 -2.01 -0.32
CA LEU A 75 6.68 -0.82 -1.11
C LEU A 75 5.17 -0.58 -1.32
N GLU A 76 4.43 -1.64 -1.60
CA GLU A 76 2.97 -1.56 -1.72
C GLU A 76 2.32 -1.18 -0.39
N TYR A 77 2.82 -1.71 0.72
CA TYR A 77 2.38 -1.31 2.06
C TYR A 77 2.59 0.20 2.27
N CYS A 78 3.74 0.75 1.85
CA CYS A 78 3.98 2.19 1.88
C CYS A 78 2.94 2.97 1.07
N ARG A 79 2.55 2.48 -0.10
CA ARG A 79 1.55 3.13 -0.97
C ARG A 79 0.17 3.14 -0.32
N ILE A 80 -0.28 2.01 0.21
CA ILE A 80 -1.60 1.87 0.83
C ILE A 80 -1.73 2.74 2.08
N PHE A 81 -0.70 2.76 2.94
CA PHE A 81 -0.72 3.47 4.21
C PHE A 81 -0.08 4.87 4.16
N ASN A 82 0.25 5.35 2.96
CA ASN A 82 0.89 6.65 2.73
C ASN A 82 2.17 6.86 3.57
N LEU A 83 2.99 5.82 3.66
CA LEU A 83 4.27 5.85 4.35
C LEU A 83 5.40 6.15 3.35
N HIS A 84 6.48 6.75 3.82
CA HIS A 84 7.69 6.95 3.00
C HIS A 84 8.66 5.77 3.05
N TRP A 85 8.57 4.94 4.11
CA TRP A 85 9.46 3.80 4.33
C TRP A 85 8.70 2.67 5.02
N ALA A 86 8.91 1.44 4.55
CA ALA A 86 8.48 0.24 5.24
C ALA A 86 9.54 -0.86 5.12
N ASP A 87 9.86 -1.49 6.24
CA ASP A 87 10.62 -2.72 6.28
C ASP A 87 9.64 -3.90 6.21
N TYR A 88 9.92 -4.91 5.39
CA TYR A 88 9.04 -6.06 5.26
C TYR A 88 8.85 -6.78 6.60
N ASN A 89 7.61 -7.04 6.93
CA ASN A 89 7.24 -7.76 8.15
C ASN A 89 6.44 -9.03 7.79
N ALA A 90 6.96 -10.19 8.17
CA ALA A 90 6.29 -11.47 7.95
C ALA A 90 4.90 -11.55 8.61
N GLN A 91 4.62 -10.74 9.63
CA GLN A 91 3.29 -10.68 10.26
C GLN A 91 2.20 -10.16 9.31
N TRP A 92 2.57 -9.43 8.25
CA TRP A 92 1.60 -9.02 7.22
C TRP A 92 1.07 -10.20 6.40
N ALA A 93 1.83 -11.29 6.33
CA ALA A 93 1.41 -12.53 5.67
C ALA A 93 0.55 -13.44 6.56
N CYS A 94 0.69 -13.30 7.89
CA CYS A 94 -0.04 -14.08 8.87
C CYS A 94 -1.25 -13.27 9.33
N GLY A 95 -2.41 -13.47 8.70
CA GLY A 95 -3.64 -12.78 9.04
C GLY A 95 -4.02 -13.00 10.50
N HIS A 96 -3.81 -12.00 11.34
CA HIS A 96 -4.56 -11.92 12.59
C HIS A 96 -5.98 -11.53 12.19
N HIS A 97 -6.90 -12.49 12.29
CA HIS A 97 -8.32 -12.23 12.13
C HIS A 97 -8.79 -11.27 13.22
N PHE A 98 -8.67 -9.98 12.97
CA PHE A 98 -9.49 -9.03 13.71
C PHE A 98 -10.94 -9.32 13.33
N THR A 99 -11.77 -9.57 14.31
CA THR A 99 -13.22 -9.64 14.12
C THR A 99 -13.67 -8.26 13.64
N LYS A 100 -13.77 -8.11 12.31
CA LYS A 100 -14.33 -6.90 11.71
C LYS A 100 -15.76 -6.79 12.21
N ASP A 101 -16.14 -5.63 12.70
CA ASP A 101 -17.55 -5.36 13.00
C ASP A 101 -18.32 -5.17 11.69
N TYR A 102 -18.70 -6.29 11.09
CA TYR A 102 -19.45 -6.32 9.82
C TYR A 102 -20.77 -5.55 9.88
N GLN A 103 -21.40 -5.49 11.04
CA GLN A 103 -22.66 -4.76 11.21
C GLN A 103 -22.44 -3.25 11.12
N LEU A 104 -21.40 -2.76 11.79
CA LEU A 104 -21.00 -1.36 11.72
C LEU A 104 -20.60 -0.97 10.29
N MET A 105 -19.79 -1.78 9.63
CA MET A 105 -19.35 -1.54 8.25
C MET A 105 -20.54 -1.50 7.29
N THR A 106 -21.45 -2.46 7.39
CA THR A 106 -22.67 -2.51 6.56
C THR A 106 -23.53 -1.29 6.79
N GLY A 107 -23.68 -0.85 8.04
CA GLY A 107 -24.45 0.34 8.39
C GLY A 107 -23.85 1.62 7.80
N ILE A 108 -22.54 1.79 7.86
CA ILE A 108 -21.86 2.97 7.28
C ILE A 108 -21.92 2.92 5.74
N THR A 109 -21.71 1.75 5.13
CA THR A 109 -21.86 1.56 3.69
C THR A 109 -23.24 1.98 3.19
N TYR A 110 -24.30 1.57 3.89
CA TYR A 110 -25.66 1.97 3.54
C TYR A 110 -25.89 3.48 3.68
N LYS A 111 -25.38 4.09 4.76
CA LYS A 111 -25.45 5.54 4.96
C LYS A 111 -24.70 6.31 3.87
N PHE A 112 -23.52 5.83 3.48
CA PHE A 112 -22.74 6.39 2.37
C PHE A 112 -23.54 6.36 1.07
N GLN A 113 -24.11 5.20 0.71
CA GLN A 113 -24.90 5.06 -0.51
C GLN A 113 -26.11 6.01 -0.53
N ASN A 114 -26.82 6.13 0.60
CA ASN A 114 -27.97 7.03 0.70
C ASN A 114 -27.57 8.50 0.60
N ALA A 115 -26.46 8.91 1.21
CA ALA A 115 -25.95 10.27 1.11
C ALA A 115 -25.58 10.64 -0.34
N ILE A 116 -24.96 9.71 -1.07
CA ILE A 116 -24.66 9.90 -2.51
C ILE A 116 -25.95 10.07 -3.31
N VAL A 117 -26.94 9.19 -3.14
CA VAL A 117 -28.23 9.27 -3.86
C VAL A 117 -28.98 10.57 -3.53
N ALA A 118 -28.89 11.04 -2.28
CA ALA A 118 -29.51 12.30 -1.83
C ALA A 118 -28.67 13.54 -2.23
N SER A 119 -27.54 13.39 -2.90
CA SER A 119 -26.59 14.47 -3.23
C SER A 119 -26.03 15.20 -2.02
N GLU A 120 -26.00 14.55 -0.85
CA GLU A 120 -25.41 15.06 0.40
C GLU A 120 -23.90 14.77 0.45
N PHE A 121 -23.12 15.38 -0.45
CA PHE A 121 -21.72 15.03 -0.66
C PHE A 121 -20.84 15.22 0.58
N SER A 122 -21.09 16.24 1.40
CA SER A 122 -20.32 16.44 2.64
C SER A 122 -20.48 15.26 3.60
N ARG A 123 -21.70 14.76 3.77
CA ARG A 123 -21.96 13.55 4.59
C ARG A 123 -21.39 12.30 3.97
N ALA A 124 -21.42 12.20 2.64
CA ALA A 124 -20.80 11.08 1.94
C ALA A 124 -19.29 11.03 2.20
N CYS A 125 -18.59 12.18 2.19
CA CYS A 125 -17.18 12.26 2.56
C CYS A 125 -16.92 11.79 4.00
N GLU A 126 -17.75 12.22 4.97
CA GLU A 126 -17.60 11.77 6.36
C GLU A 126 -17.78 10.24 6.50
N TYR A 127 -18.71 9.65 5.78
CA TYR A 127 -18.93 8.20 5.82
C TYR A 127 -17.81 7.43 5.13
N ILE A 128 -17.24 7.96 4.04
CA ILE A 128 -16.11 7.30 3.38
C ILE A 128 -14.86 7.35 4.26
N ASP A 129 -14.61 8.45 4.96
CA ASP A 129 -13.52 8.56 5.93
C ASP A 129 -13.67 7.52 7.05
N GLN A 130 -14.89 7.33 7.56
CA GLN A 130 -15.19 6.29 8.55
C GLN A 130 -14.94 4.88 7.99
N LEU A 131 -15.32 4.61 6.73
CA LEU A 131 -15.04 3.33 6.07
C LEU A 131 -13.53 3.11 5.94
N PHE A 132 -12.77 4.14 5.55
CA PHE A 132 -11.31 4.02 5.48
C PHE A 132 -10.70 3.72 6.84
N LEU A 133 -11.11 4.41 7.91
CA LEU A 133 -10.62 4.15 9.28
C LEU A 133 -10.92 2.72 9.75
N LEU A 134 -12.05 2.15 9.37
CA LEU A 134 -12.43 0.79 9.72
C LEU A 134 -11.73 -0.28 8.87
N HIS A 135 -11.47 0.05 7.60
CA HIS A 135 -10.89 -0.91 6.66
C HIS A 135 -9.36 -0.93 6.68
N PHE A 136 -8.72 0.19 7.04
CA PHE A 136 -7.27 0.33 6.99
C PHE A 136 -6.71 0.69 8.36
N TYR A 137 -5.93 -0.22 8.93
CA TYR A 137 -5.23 -0.01 10.19
C TYR A 137 -3.80 -0.51 10.06
N GLN A 138 -2.88 0.15 10.76
CA GLN A 138 -1.47 -0.22 10.73
C GLN A 138 -1.29 -1.66 11.24
N GLY A 139 -0.45 -2.43 10.54
CA GLY A 139 -0.17 -3.82 10.87
C GLY A 139 -1.17 -4.83 10.31
N GLN A 140 -2.21 -4.40 9.57
CA GLN A 140 -3.07 -5.36 8.89
C GLN A 140 -2.31 -6.12 7.78
N PRO A 141 -2.70 -7.39 7.49
CA PRO A 141 -2.15 -8.13 6.37
C PRO A 141 -2.36 -7.40 5.05
N LEU A 142 -1.35 -7.43 4.18
CA LEU A 142 -1.42 -6.76 2.88
C LEU A 142 -2.53 -7.31 1.99
N SER A 143 -2.80 -8.64 2.07
CA SER A 143 -3.94 -9.28 1.40
C SER A 143 -5.27 -8.67 1.81
N ASP A 144 -5.44 -8.38 3.10
CA ASP A 144 -6.66 -7.79 3.64
C ASP A 144 -6.80 -6.33 3.22
N ALA A 145 -5.69 -5.59 3.22
CA ALA A 145 -5.67 -4.22 2.73
C ALA A 145 -6.06 -4.14 1.25
N ARG A 146 -5.52 -5.02 0.40
CA ARG A 146 -5.90 -5.14 -1.01
C ARG A 146 -7.40 -5.44 -1.16
N LEU A 147 -7.90 -6.45 -0.44
CA LEU A 147 -9.31 -6.81 -0.50
C LEU A 147 -10.23 -5.66 -0.06
N ASN A 148 -9.84 -4.95 0.99
CA ASN A 148 -10.59 -3.78 1.47
C ASN A 148 -10.60 -2.65 0.44
N MET A 149 -9.47 -2.39 -0.22
CA MET A 149 -9.38 -1.41 -1.30
C MET A 149 -10.32 -1.76 -2.47
N TYR A 150 -10.30 -3.03 -2.93
CA TYR A 150 -11.23 -3.49 -3.96
C TYR A 150 -12.70 -3.33 -3.53
N SER A 151 -13.01 -3.62 -2.27
CA SER A 151 -14.37 -3.49 -1.73
C SER A 151 -14.83 -2.03 -1.75
N ILE A 152 -13.98 -1.08 -1.37
CA ILE A 152 -14.30 0.35 -1.42
C ILE A 152 -14.45 0.85 -2.86
N ILE A 153 -13.55 0.46 -3.76
CA ILE A 153 -13.65 0.82 -5.20
C ILE A 153 -14.95 0.27 -5.79
N SER A 154 -15.29 -0.99 -5.49
CA SER A 154 -16.54 -1.61 -5.94
C SER A 154 -17.78 -0.89 -5.40
N LEU A 155 -17.72 -0.42 -4.14
CA LEU A 155 -18.78 0.39 -3.54
C LEU A 155 -18.97 1.72 -4.30
N PHE A 156 -17.89 2.44 -4.59
CA PHE A 156 -17.95 3.67 -5.39
C PHE A 156 -18.54 3.42 -6.77
N ARG A 157 -18.06 2.39 -7.47
CA ARG A 157 -18.58 2.01 -8.79
C ARG A 157 -20.10 1.73 -8.73
N SER A 158 -20.55 0.99 -7.71
CA SER A 158 -21.98 0.71 -7.51
C SER A 158 -22.80 1.99 -7.26
N CYS A 159 -22.25 2.96 -6.52
CA CYS A 159 -22.91 4.24 -6.29
C CYS A 159 -23.00 5.07 -7.58
N LEU A 160 -21.92 5.15 -8.34
CA LEU A 160 -21.88 5.87 -9.62
C LEU A 160 -22.87 5.30 -10.63
N MET A 161 -22.95 3.97 -10.72
CA MET A 161 -23.95 3.32 -11.59
C MET A 161 -25.41 3.61 -11.19
N LYS A 162 -25.67 3.83 -9.90
CA LYS A 162 -27.02 4.22 -9.42
C LYS A 162 -27.35 5.68 -9.67
N LEU A 163 -26.33 6.55 -9.76
CA LEU A 163 -26.54 7.98 -9.98
C LEU A 163 -26.91 8.29 -11.41
N ASP A 164 -26.50 7.45 -12.35
CA ASP A 164 -26.81 7.80 -13.74
C ASP A 164 -26.72 6.65 -14.75
N ASP A 165 -27.86 6.30 -15.30
CA ASP A 165 -27.97 5.70 -16.64
C ASP A 165 -27.76 6.73 -17.76
N LYS A 166 -27.57 8.02 -17.48
CA LYS A 166 -27.72 9.07 -18.51
C LYS A 166 -26.58 10.06 -18.72
N ASN A 167 -25.66 10.29 -17.80
CA ASN A 167 -24.70 11.42 -17.94
C ASN A 167 -23.25 11.22 -17.50
N PHE A 168 -22.77 10.01 -17.19
CA PHE A 168 -21.36 9.83 -16.87
C PHE A 168 -20.56 9.37 -18.09
N PRO A 169 -19.60 10.19 -18.58
CA PRO A 169 -18.76 9.78 -19.70
C PRO A 169 -17.84 8.62 -19.29
N VAL A 170 -17.53 7.77 -20.25
CA VAL A 170 -16.66 6.57 -20.23
C VAL A 170 -15.30 6.73 -19.49
N SER A 171 -14.95 7.95 -19.05
CA SER A 171 -13.69 8.24 -18.35
C SER A 171 -13.53 7.60 -16.97
N VAL A 172 -14.62 7.15 -16.33
CA VAL A 172 -14.55 6.52 -14.99
C VAL A 172 -13.92 5.12 -15.05
N GLU A 173 -14.12 4.39 -16.15
CA GLU A 173 -13.48 3.08 -16.33
C GLU A 173 -11.97 3.21 -16.48
N ALA A 174 -11.51 4.16 -17.28
CA ALA A 174 -10.08 4.43 -17.45
C ALA A 174 -9.41 4.92 -16.16
N GLN A 175 -10.09 5.72 -15.35
CA GLN A 175 -9.57 6.15 -14.04
C GLN A 175 -9.54 5.02 -13.02
N THR A 176 -10.52 4.11 -13.06
CA THR A 176 -10.55 2.95 -12.17
C THR A 176 -9.46 1.95 -12.55
N GLU A 177 -9.22 1.71 -13.84
CA GLU A 177 -8.09 0.90 -14.32
C GLU A 177 -6.74 1.53 -13.98
N ALA A 178 -6.60 2.85 -14.07
CA ALA A 178 -5.37 3.53 -13.69
C ALA A 178 -5.08 3.40 -12.18
N LEU A 179 -6.11 3.41 -11.32
CA LEU A 179 -5.97 3.18 -9.87
C LEU A 179 -5.67 1.72 -9.53
N LEU A 180 -6.11 0.76 -10.34
CA LEU A 180 -5.84 -0.67 -10.15
C LEU A 180 -4.44 -1.07 -10.64
N ASN A 181 -3.86 -0.30 -11.56
CA ASN A 181 -2.54 -0.55 -12.16
C ASN A 181 -1.40 0.31 -11.54
N CYS A 182 -1.72 1.15 -10.53
CA CYS A 182 -0.75 1.86 -9.69
C CYS A 182 -0.41 1.06 -8.46
#